data_59ea41e8c7bb6c6602516d3bdc9a5165
#
_entry.id   59ea41e8c7bb6c6602516d3bdc9a5165
#
_cell.length_a   1.000
_cell.length_b   1.000
_cell.length_c   1.000
_cell.angle_alpha   90.00
_cell.angle_beta   90.00
_cell.angle_gamma   90.00
#
_symmetry.space_group_name_H-M   'P 1'
#
loop_
_entity.id
_entity.type
_entity.pdbx_description
1 polymer ?
#
loop_
_entity_poly.entity_id
_entity_poly.type
_entity_poly.pdbx_seq_one_letter_code
_entity_poly.pdbx_strand_id
1 'polypeptide(L)'
;MKQYQESVFGEWQNQEVRAYRLENDKGYQLSVMTYGATILEYVTPDKEDQFTNIILGFDRFEDYVGNSPKYGASIGPVAGRIAGASFELNGQTYHLEANNGTNCNHSGPTGWDLSLIQIRRCR
;
A
#
# COMPACT_ATOMS: atom_id res chain seq x y z
N MET A 1 -17.19 -4.53 20.19
CA MET A 1 -16.78 -3.12 19.93
C MET A 1 -15.57 -3.19 19.02
N LYS A 2 -15.59 -2.57 17.86
CA LYS A 2 -14.41 -2.55 16.96
C LYS A 2 -13.29 -1.80 17.68
N GLN A 3 -12.22 -2.50 18.01
CA GLN A 3 -11.02 -1.87 18.56
C GLN A 3 -10.23 -1.25 17.42
N TYR A 4 -9.98 0.01 17.55
CA TYR A 4 -9.18 0.80 16.64
C TYR A 4 -8.00 1.37 17.43
N GLN A 5 -6.81 1.17 16.92
CA GLN A 5 -5.58 1.71 17.50
C GLN A 5 -4.83 2.51 16.44
N GLU A 6 -4.23 3.60 16.85
CA GLU A 6 -3.42 4.46 16.00
C GLU A 6 -2.05 4.65 16.67
N SER A 7 -0.99 4.60 15.87
CA SER A 7 0.39 4.82 16.33
C SER A 7 1.20 5.54 15.25
N VAL A 8 2.25 6.23 15.65
CA VAL A 8 3.27 6.75 14.73
C VAL A 8 4.19 5.59 14.36
N PHE A 9 4.34 5.32 13.07
CA PHE A 9 5.18 4.25 12.54
C PHE A 9 6.50 4.77 11.96
N GLY A 10 6.54 6.03 11.53
CA GLY A 10 7.73 6.68 10.98
C GLY A 10 7.46 8.11 10.56
N GLU A 11 8.38 8.67 9.78
CA GLU A 11 8.27 10.03 9.24
C GLU A 11 8.70 10.06 7.77
N TRP A 12 7.98 10.79 6.95
CA TRP A 12 8.29 11.02 5.54
C TRP A 12 8.11 12.50 5.19
N GLN A 13 9.16 13.14 4.68
CA GLN A 13 9.15 14.55 4.26
C GLN A 13 8.56 15.49 5.34
N ASN A 14 9.01 15.33 6.59
CA ASN A 14 8.54 16.07 7.77
C ASN A 14 7.05 15.86 8.10
N GLN A 15 6.47 14.76 7.67
CA GLN A 15 5.10 14.36 8.02
C GLN A 15 5.09 12.99 8.69
N GLU A 16 4.30 12.86 9.74
CA GLU A 16 4.12 11.57 10.43
C GLU A 16 3.48 10.53 9.51
N VAL A 17 4.10 9.36 9.44
CA VAL A 17 3.51 8.16 8.89
C VAL A 17 2.82 7.42 10.03
N ARG A 18 1.50 7.30 9.96
CA ARG A 18 0.68 6.67 10.98
C ARG A 18 0.28 5.27 10.58
N ALA A 19 0.27 4.35 11.53
CA ALA A 19 -0.29 3.03 11.38
C ALA A 19 -1.61 2.92 12.12
N TYR A 20 -2.57 2.27 11.47
CA TYR A 20 -3.92 2.04 11.97
C TYR A 20 -4.14 0.54 12.08
N ARG A 21 -4.42 0.06 13.30
CA ARG A 21 -4.76 -1.34 13.55
C ARG A 21 -6.24 -1.48 13.84
N LEU A 22 -6.89 -2.33 13.10
CA LEU A 22 -8.29 -2.71 13.23
C LEU A 22 -8.36 -4.15 13.71
N GLU A 23 -9.25 -4.41 14.67
CA GLU A 23 -9.52 -5.76 15.15
C GLU A 23 -11.03 -6.01 15.16
N ASN A 24 -11.44 -7.19 14.71
CA ASN A 24 -12.83 -7.61 14.77
C ASN A 24 -13.09 -8.50 16.01
N ASP A 25 -14.38 -8.77 16.28
CA ASP A 25 -14.80 -9.55 17.45
C ASP A 25 -14.33 -11.02 17.42
N LYS A 26 -13.74 -11.46 16.31
CA LYS A 26 -13.20 -12.81 16.13
C LYS A 26 -11.67 -12.87 16.21
N GLY A 27 -11.01 -11.74 16.55
CA GLY A 27 -9.56 -11.68 16.68
C GLY A 27 -8.78 -11.51 15.37
N TYR A 28 -9.45 -11.29 14.22
CA TYR A 28 -8.76 -10.92 12.98
C TYR A 28 -8.27 -9.49 13.09
N GLN A 29 -7.03 -9.26 12.67
CA GLN A 29 -6.39 -7.95 12.76
C GLN A 29 -5.89 -7.51 11.40
N LEU A 30 -6.03 -6.21 11.11
CA LEU A 30 -5.51 -5.57 9.91
C LEU A 30 -4.78 -4.30 10.34
N SER A 31 -3.50 -4.18 9.98
CA SER A 31 -2.72 -2.96 10.18
C SER A 31 -2.37 -2.35 8.83
N VAL A 32 -2.64 -1.04 8.69
CA VAL A 32 -2.39 -0.28 7.45
C VAL A 32 -1.71 1.02 7.82
N MET A 33 -0.68 1.43 7.09
CA MET A 33 -0.05 2.74 7.27
C MET A 33 -0.50 3.77 6.25
N THR A 34 -0.34 5.05 6.57
CA THR A 34 -0.70 6.18 5.69
C THR A 34 0.25 6.33 4.49
N TYR A 35 1.45 5.79 4.52
CA TYR A 35 2.33 5.77 3.36
C TYR A 35 1.89 4.68 2.40
N GLY A 36 1.39 5.10 1.23
CA GLY A 36 0.92 4.22 0.18
C GLY A 36 -0.30 3.35 0.54
N ALA A 37 -1.01 3.61 1.63
CA ALA A 37 -2.03 2.71 2.19
C ALA A 37 -1.51 1.26 2.28
N THR A 38 -0.25 1.11 2.68
CA THR A 38 0.43 -0.19 2.72
C THR A 38 -0.10 -1.03 3.87
N ILE A 39 -0.44 -2.28 3.57
CA ILE A 39 -0.82 -3.26 4.59
C ILE A 39 0.44 -3.75 5.28
N LEU A 40 0.52 -3.52 6.58
CA LEU A 40 1.65 -3.95 7.43
C LEU A 40 1.45 -5.38 7.94
N GLU A 41 0.22 -5.68 8.35
CA GLU A 41 -0.16 -6.96 8.92
C GLU A 41 -1.57 -7.34 8.51
N TYR A 42 -1.79 -8.62 8.30
CA TYR A 42 -3.10 -9.23 8.31
C TYR A 42 -3.01 -10.53 9.12
N VAL A 43 -3.54 -10.50 10.33
CA VAL A 43 -3.50 -11.61 11.27
C VAL A 43 -4.80 -12.41 11.16
N THR A 44 -4.67 -13.69 10.88
CA THR A 44 -5.78 -14.62 10.67
C THR A 44 -5.43 -15.99 11.28
N PRO A 45 -6.42 -16.77 11.73
CA PRO A 45 -6.15 -18.11 12.22
C PRO A 45 -5.76 -19.04 11.06
N ASP A 46 -4.86 -19.96 11.35
CA ASP A 46 -4.55 -21.10 10.51
C ASP A 46 -5.56 -22.26 10.73
N LYS A 47 -5.30 -23.40 10.12
CA LYS A 47 -6.15 -24.61 10.27
C LYS A 47 -6.19 -25.20 11.69
N GLU A 48 -5.30 -24.76 12.57
CA GLU A 48 -5.17 -25.19 13.97
C GLU A 48 -5.64 -24.06 14.93
N ASP A 49 -6.36 -23.06 14.40
CA ASP A 49 -6.84 -21.87 15.12
C ASP A 49 -5.71 -21.01 15.73
N GLN A 50 -4.47 -21.14 15.21
CA GLN A 50 -3.35 -20.30 15.63
C GLN A 50 -3.31 -19.03 14.78
N PHE A 51 -3.45 -17.88 15.44
CA PHE A 51 -3.41 -16.58 14.78
C PHE A 51 -1.98 -16.22 14.36
N THR A 52 -1.79 -15.94 13.07
CA THR A 52 -0.49 -15.54 12.50
C THR A 52 -0.65 -14.44 11.46
N ASN A 53 0.37 -13.59 11.35
CA ASN A 53 0.43 -12.59 10.27
C ASN A 53 0.81 -13.28 8.96
N ILE A 54 0.00 -13.07 7.91
CA ILE A 54 0.21 -13.67 6.58
C ILE A 54 0.77 -12.66 5.56
N ILE A 55 1.07 -11.43 5.97
CA ILE A 55 1.66 -10.41 5.10
C ILE A 55 3.17 -10.38 5.32
N LEU A 56 3.92 -10.43 4.22
CA LEU A 56 5.35 -10.12 4.24
C LEU A 56 5.53 -8.61 4.35
N GLY A 57 6.46 -8.17 5.18
CA GLY A 57 6.72 -6.75 5.41
C GLY A 57 8.06 -6.52 6.10
N PHE A 58 8.26 -5.31 6.56
CA PHE A 58 9.45 -4.86 7.28
C PHE A 58 9.06 -4.31 8.66
N ASP A 59 10.00 -4.35 9.59
CA ASP A 59 9.77 -3.87 10.96
C ASP A 59 9.90 -2.34 11.08
N ARG A 60 10.57 -1.69 10.13
CA ARG A 60 10.83 -0.26 10.15
C ARG A 60 10.27 0.44 8.92
N PHE A 61 9.83 1.67 9.09
CA PHE A 61 9.27 2.48 8.02
C PHE A 61 10.28 2.73 6.88
N GLU A 62 11.55 3.00 7.22
CA GLU A 62 12.60 3.31 6.25
C GLU A 62 12.80 2.20 5.21
N ASP A 63 12.55 0.96 5.59
CA ASP A 63 12.68 -0.19 4.71
C ASP A 63 11.52 -0.29 3.69
N TYR A 64 10.41 0.41 3.95
CA TYR A 64 9.29 0.55 3.00
C TYR A 64 9.53 1.65 1.96
N VAL A 65 10.40 2.61 2.24
CA VAL A 65 10.76 3.65 1.28
C VAL A 65 11.53 3.02 0.12
N GLY A 66 10.94 3.07 -1.08
CA GLY A 66 11.52 2.37 -2.23
C GLY A 66 11.32 0.84 -2.22
N ASN A 67 10.36 0.33 -1.46
CA ASN A 67 9.98 -1.08 -1.35
C ASN A 67 9.90 -1.79 -2.71
N SER A 68 11.03 -2.31 -3.20
CA SER A 68 11.12 -2.99 -4.51
C SER A 68 10.24 -4.23 -4.60
N PRO A 69 10.13 -5.09 -3.56
CA PRO A 69 9.22 -6.23 -3.58
C PRO A 69 7.73 -5.87 -3.54
N LYS A 70 7.39 -4.60 -3.22
CA LYS A 70 6.00 -4.13 -3.07
C LYS A 70 5.21 -4.88 -1.99
N TYR A 71 5.87 -5.29 -0.89
CA TYR A 71 5.23 -5.96 0.23
C TYR A 71 4.09 -5.10 0.81
N GLY A 72 2.88 -5.67 0.87
CA GLY A 72 1.68 -5.02 1.37
C GLY A 72 1.21 -3.79 0.60
N ALA A 73 1.85 -3.42 -0.51
CA ALA A 73 1.59 -2.19 -1.23
C ALA A 73 0.20 -2.16 -1.88
N SER A 74 -0.48 -1.01 -1.76
CA SER A 74 -1.69 -0.71 -2.50
C SER A 74 -1.34 -0.13 -3.86
N ILE A 75 -1.50 -0.92 -4.91
CA ILE A 75 -1.11 -0.55 -6.27
C ILE A 75 -2.24 0.22 -6.96
N GLY A 76 -1.92 1.40 -7.46
CA GLY A 76 -2.87 2.25 -8.20
C GLY A 76 -2.20 3.51 -8.76
N PRO A 77 -2.95 4.24 -9.64
CA PRO A 77 -4.29 3.96 -10.16
C PRO A 77 -4.39 2.75 -11.10
N VAL A 78 -3.28 2.27 -11.69
CA VAL A 78 -3.28 1.12 -12.58
C VAL A 78 -2.32 0.05 -12.06
N ALA A 79 -2.79 -1.21 -11.97
CA ALA A 79 -1.95 -2.35 -11.66
C ALA A 79 -1.49 -3.07 -12.93
N GLY A 80 -0.32 -3.69 -12.88
CA GLY A 80 0.29 -4.40 -14.00
C GLY A 80 1.02 -3.47 -14.98
N ARG A 81 1.26 -3.98 -16.20
CA ARG A 81 2.07 -3.30 -17.21
C ARG A 81 1.23 -2.73 -18.33
N ILE A 82 1.57 -1.49 -18.75
CA ILE A 82 1.08 -0.87 -19.97
C ILE A 82 2.26 -0.86 -20.95
N ALA A 83 2.12 -1.62 -22.03
CA ALA A 83 3.16 -1.78 -23.05
C ALA A 83 3.45 -0.44 -23.72
N GLY A 84 4.76 -0.16 -23.96
CA GLY A 84 5.20 1.11 -24.55
C GLY A 84 4.84 2.34 -23.75
N ALA A 85 4.46 2.19 -22.45
CA ALA A 85 4.06 3.28 -21.56
C ALA A 85 3.05 4.23 -22.22
N SER A 86 2.13 3.74 -23.03
CA SER A 86 1.10 4.55 -23.68
C SER A 86 -0.16 3.74 -23.96
N PHE A 87 -1.29 4.43 -24.03
CA PHE A 87 -2.57 3.85 -24.43
C PHE A 87 -3.43 4.89 -25.14
N GLU A 88 -4.37 4.40 -25.95
CA GLU A 88 -5.35 5.23 -26.61
C GLU A 88 -6.71 5.15 -25.92
N LEU A 89 -7.34 6.28 -25.69
CA LEU A 89 -8.68 6.37 -25.14
C LEU A 89 -9.45 7.52 -25.82
N ASN A 90 -10.63 7.23 -26.36
CA ASN A 90 -11.48 8.21 -27.04
C ASN A 90 -10.78 8.97 -28.18
N GLY A 91 -9.89 8.28 -28.93
CA GLY A 91 -9.13 8.88 -30.03
C GLY A 91 -7.96 9.79 -29.58
N GLN A 92 -7.65 9.79 -28.30
CA GLN A 92 -6.50 10.51 -27.74
C GLN A 92 -5.48 9.54 -27.18
N THR A 93 -4.20 9.74 -27.52
CA THR A 93 -3.09 8.95 -26.98
C THR A 93 -2.59 9.58 -25.68
N TYR A 94 -2.51 8.77 -24.63
CA TYR A 94 -1.96 9.13 -23.33
C TYR A 94 -0.59 8.49 -23.16
N HIS A 95 0.39 9.29 -22.79
CA HIS A 95 1.75 8.85 -22.50
C HIS A 95 1.97 8.82 -20.99
N LEU A 96 2.57 7.72 -20.52
CA LEU A 96 2.91 7.47 -19.13
C LEU A 96 4.42 7.46 -18.97
N GLU A 97 4.89 7.56 -17.74
CA GLU A 97 6.31 7.43 -17.45
C GLU A 97 6.70 5.94 -17.42
N ALA A 98 7.73 5.58 -18.19
CA ALA A 98 8.26 4.23 -18.21
C ALA A 98 9.15 3.97 -16.99
N ASN A 99 8.93 2.86 -16.30
CA ASN A 99 9.70 2.42 -15.13
C ASN A 99 10.10 0.95 -15.16
N ASN A 100 9.78 0.25 -16.27
CA ASN A 100 10.12 -1.16 -16.48
C ASN A 100 10.51 -1.38 -17.96
N GLY A 101 11.75 -1.05 -18.30
CA GLY A 101 12.19 -0.95 -19.69
C GLY A 101 11.40 0.14 -20.41
N THR A 102 10.74 -0.20 -21.52
CA THR A 102 9.88 0.72 -22.27
C THR A 102 8.44 0.78 -21.75
N ASN A 103 8.09 -0.01 -20.73
CA ASN A 103 6.74 -0.16 -20.23
C ASN A 103 6.50 0.66 -18.97
N CYS A 104 5.25 1.07 -18.74
CA CYS A 104 4.79 1.57 -17.44
C CYS A 104 4.30 0.38 -16.61
N ASN A 105 4.88 0.18 -15.43
CA ASN A 105 4.49 -0.86 -14.49
C ASN A 105 3.95 -0.24 -13.19
N HIS A 106 2.77 -0.69 -12.75
CA HIS A 106 2.17 -0.25 -11.49
C HIS A 106 2.07 1.27 -11.35
N SER A 107 1.57 1.94 -12.41
CA SER A 107 1.40 3.40 -12.47
C SER A 107 2.71 4.21 -12.53
N GLY A 108 3.84 3.55 -12.80
CA GLY A 108 5.13 4.23 -12.95
C GLY A 108 5.76 4.66 -11.62
N PRO A 109 6.66 5.65 -11.64
CA PRO A 109 7.41 6.07 -10.46
C PRO A 109 6.60 6.93 -9.48
N THR A 110 5.36 7.27 -9.80
CA THR A 110 4.48 8.13 -8.99
C THR A 110 3.19 7.43 -8.57
N GLY A 111 3.22 6.10 -8.47
CA GLY A 111 2.08 5.30 -7.99
C GLY A 111 1.68 5.61 -6.53
N TRP A 112 0.50 5.16 -6.14
CA TRP A 112 -0.04 5.40 -4.79
C TRP A 112 0.83 4.84 -3.68
N ASP A 113 1.53 3.75 -3.94
CA ASP A 113 2.44 3.09 -3.00
C ASP A 113 3.66 3.93 -2.59
N LEU A 114 3.89 5.06 -3.25
CA LEU A 114 5.03 5.95 -3.03
C LEU A 114 4.62 7.31 -2.45
N SER A 115 3.40 7.49 -1.97
CA SER A 115 2.90 8.77 -1.47
C SER A 115 2.16 8.65 -0.15
N LEU A 116 2.15 9.74 0.63
CA LEU A 116 1.28 9.84 1.81
C LEU A 116 -0.18 9.97 1.38
N ILE A 117 -0.99 9.03 1.81
CA ILE A 117 -2.43 9.04 1.59
C ILE A 117 -3.10 9.66 2.81
N GLN A 118 -3.79 10.78 2.59
CA GLN A 118 -4.68 11.32 3.60
C GLN A 118 -6.01 10.58 3.55
N ILE A 119 -6.28 9.77 4.55
CA ILE A 119 -7.60 9.16 4.72
C ILE A 119 -8.54 10.27 5.19
N ARG A 120 -9.21 10.92 4.24
CA ARG A 120 -10.28 11.86 4.57
C ARG A 120 -11.57 11.05 4.76
N ARG A 121 -12.20 11.25 5.92
CA ARG A 121 -13.56 10.75 6.16
C ARG A 121 -14.49 11.41 5.14
N CYS A 122 -15.05 10.65 4.20
CA CYS A 122 -16.20 11.10 3.41
C CYS A 122 -17.35 11.38 4.38
N ARG A 123 -17.84 12.61 4.40
CA ARG A 123 -19.04 13.00 5.13
C ARG A 123 -20.27 12.67 4.30
#